data_4461cfaafd30ab6a608e240790b4d931
#
_entry.id   4461cfaafd30ab6a608e240790b4d931
#
_cell.length_a   1.000
_cell.length_b   1.000
_cell.length_c   1.000
_cell.angle_alpha   90.00
_cell.angle_beta   90.00
_cell.angle_gamma   90.00
#
_symmetry.space_group_name_H-M   'P 1'
#
loop_
_entity.id
_entity.type
_entity.pdbx_description
1 polymer ?
#
loop_
_entity_poly.entity_id
_entity_poly.type
_entity_poly.pdbx_seq_one_letter_code
_entity_poly.pdbx_strand_id
1 'polypeptide(L)'
;MKKFFTFSGTISGKTFLLRTLFIIVMCIPLIIVSIAKWTTYFMSLSEFDISDPSVENQLEIQKFGDELALKIAENPEFYLNDFMNSFSAVWILVFIVCIVPIIWFGLANYYKRISALFYEQRNNIFFAVIAFDVISDILILKYDTGSFILGTISTLIFVYLIVSNSKIDTHEG
;
A
#
# COMPACT_ATOMS: atom_id res chain seq x y z
N MET A 1 -22.58 -1.80 4.33
CA MET A 1 -21.38 -1.32 3.63
C MET A 1 -21.14 0.20 3.73
N LYS A 2 -22.15 1.08 3.64
CA LYS A 2 -21.96 2.55 3.75
C LYS A 2 -21.15 2.98 5.00
N LYS A 3 -21.40 2.36 6.16
CA LYS A 3 -20.71 2.71 7.42
C LYS A 3 -19.19 2.51 7.41
N PHE A 4 -18.62 1.68 6.53
CA PHE A 4 -17.18 1.42 6.46
C PHE A 4 -16.39 2.55 5.82
N PHE A 5 -16.98 3.23 4.85
CA PHE A 5 -16.34 4.26 4.04
C PHE A 5 -16.73 5.70 4.42
N THR A 6 -17.55 5.89 5.45
CA THR A 6 -17.91 7.23 5.95
C THR A 6 -16.94 7.68 7.03
N PHE A 7 -16.71 8.99 7.11
CA PHE A 7 -15.96 9.63 8.20
C PHE A 7 -16.85 9.97 9.42
N SER A 8 -18.01 9.36 9.53
CA SER A 8 -18.92 9.52 10.67
C SER A 8 -18.87 8.33 11.61
N GLY A 9 -19.16 8.57 12.90
CA GLY A 9 -19.15 7.56 13.95
C GLY A 9 -17.77 7.35 14.57
N THR A 10 -17.71 6.40 15.48
CA THR A 10 -16.52 6.06 16.27
C THR A 10 -16.33 4.56 16.33
N ILE A 11 -15.10 4.09 16.50
CA ILE A 11 -14.78 2.66 16.62
C ILE A 11 -13.88 2.38 17.82
N SER A 12 -14.02 1.18 18.38
CA SER A 12 -13.13 0.68 19.44
C SER A 12 -11.74 0.34 18.89
N GLY A 13 -10.73 0.24 19.77
CA GLY A 13 -9.39 -0.19 19.35
C GLY A 13 -9.36 -1.57 18.72
N LYS A 14 -10.17 -2.52 19.24
CA LYS A 14 -10.31 -3.86 18.62
C LYS A 14 -10.90 -3.79 17.21
N THR A 15 -11.94 -3.00 16.99
CA THR A 15 -12.54 -2.79 15.67
C THR A 15 -11.56 -2.09 14.73
N PHE A 16 -10.78 -1.12 15.23
CA PHE A 16 -9.74 -0.45 14.49
C PHE A 16 -8.70 -1.45 13.98
N LEU A 17 -8.16 -2.30 14.87
CA LEU A 17 -7.19 -3.33 14.51
C LEU A 17 -7.75 -4.30 13.46
N LEU A 18 -8.97 -4.83 13.66
CA LEU A 18 -9.58 -5.77 12.72
C LEU A 18 -9.80 -5.14 11.34
N ARG A 19 -10.20 -3.87 11.28
CA ARG A 19 -10.35 -3.15 10.01
C ARG A 19 -9.01 -2.86 9.35
N THR A 20 -7.98 -2.58 10.13
CA THR A 20 -6.61 -2.42 9.58
C THR A 20 -6.11 -3.73 8.99
N LEU A 21 -6.34 -4.87 9.65
CA LEU A 21 -6.03 -6.19 9.08
C LEU A 21 -6.84 -6.47 7.82
N PHE A 22 -8.09 -6.00 7.74
CA PHE A 22 -8.91 -6.14 6.54
C PHE A 22 -8.33 -5.37 5.32
N ILE A 23 -7.55 -4.32 5.54
CA ILE A 23 -6.83 -3.61 4.46
C ILE A 23 -5.93 -4.60 3.69
N ILE A 24 -5.32 -5.58 4.37
CA ILE A 24 -4.49 -6.61 3.71
C ILE A 24 -5.31 -7.38 2.67
N VAL A 25 -6.56 -7.71 3.00
CA VAL A 25 -7.47 -8.39 2.06
C VAL A 25 -7.85 -7.45 0.91
N MET A 26 -8.05 -6.16 1.19
CA MET A 26 -8.34 -5.16 0.15
C MET A 26 -7.15 -4.92 -0.79
N CYS A 27 -5.92 -5.24 -0.38
CA CYS A 27 -4.74 -5.17 -1.24
C CYS A 27 -4.64 -6.32 -2.26
N ILE A 28 -5.40 -7.40 -2.11
CA ILE A 28 -5.33 -8.56 -3.03
C ILE A 28 -5.55 -8.15 -4.50
N PRO A 29 -6.59 -7.36 -4.88
CA PRO A 29 -6.75 -6.92 -6.26
C PRO A 29 -5.55 -6.11 -6.77
N LEU A 30 -4.97 -5.25 -5.93
CA LEU A 30 -3.79 -4.46 -6.27
C LEU A 30 -2.57 -5.36 -6.53
N ILE A 31 -2.37 -6.39 -5.71
CA ILE A 31 -1.29 -7.38 -5.89
C ILE A 31 -1.48 -8.13 -7.22
N ILE A 32 -2.70 -8.59 -7.52
CA ILE A 32 -3.01 -9.28 -8.78
C ILE A 32 -2.71 -8.38 -9.98
N VAL A 33 -3.16 -7.13 -9.94
CA VAL A 33 -2.91 -6.13 -11.00
C VAL A 33 -1.42 -5.85 -11.14
N SER A 34 -0.67 -5.76 -10.03
CA SER A 34 0.77 -5.55 -10.04
C SER A 34 1.50 -6.74 -10.70
N ILE A 35 1.14 -7.97 -10.32
CA ILE A 35 1.71 -9.19 -10.93
C ILE A 35 1.40 -9.21 -12.44
N ALA A 36 0.15 -8.94 -12.84
CA ALA A 36 -0.24 -8.91 -14.25
C ALA A 36 0.55 -7.86 -15.03
N LYS A 37 0.76 -6.65 -14.48
CA LYS A 37 1.56 -5.61 -15.11
C LYS A 37 3.02 -6.01 -15.24
N TRP A 38 3.62 -6.57 -14.18
CA TRP A 38 5.00 -7.10 -14.23
C TRP A 38 5.14 -8.20 -15.27
N THR A 39 4.22 -9.17 -15.28
CA THR A 39 4.24 -10.26 -16.29
C THR A 39 4.15 -9.69 -17.70
N THR A 40 3.23 -8.75 -17.96
CA THR A 40 3.09 -8.12 -19.29
C THR A 40 4.36 -7.38 -19.71
N TYR A 41 5.04 -6.71 -18.76
CA TYR A 41 6.29 -6.01 -19.02
C TYR A 41 7.41 -6.99 -19.34
N PHE A 42 7.60 -8.06 -18.54
CA PHE A 42 8.61 -9.08 -18.82
C PHE A 42 8.36 -9.79 -20.17
N MET A 43 7.10 -10.09 -20.46
CA MET A 43 6.74 -10.64 -21.78
C MET A 43 7.11 -9.72 -22.94
N SER A 44 7.01 -8.41 -22.75
CA SER A 44 7.38 -7.44 -23.82
C SER A 44 8.90 -7.34 -24.04
N LEU A 45 9.70 -7.80 -23.09
CA LEU A 45 11.16 -7.88 -23.18
C LEU A 45 11.65 -9.23 -23.74
N SER A 46 10.80 -10.24 -23.80
CA SER A 46 11.11 -11.59 -24.27
C SER A 46 10.48 -11.85 -25.63
N GLU A 47 11.16 -12.65 -26.44
CA GLU A 47 10.64 -13.16 -27.73
C GLU A 47 10.03 -14.58 -27.58
N PHE A 48 9.83 -15.06 -26.32
CA PHE A 48 9.36 -16.43 -26.05
C PHE A 48 7.84 -16.56 -26.17
N ASP A 49 7.42 -17.72 -26.67
CA ASP A 49 6.03 -18.14 -26.59
C ASP A 49 5.77 -18.87 -25.25
N ILE A 50 5.18 -18.15 -24.29
CA ILE A 50 4.85 -18.69 -22.96
C ILE A 50 3.80 -19.81 -23.04
N SER A 51 3.07 -19.93 -24.12
CA SER A 51 2.10 -21.00 -24.33
C SER A 51 2.73 -22.34 -24.71
N ASP A 52 4.02 -22.37 -25.06
CA ASP A 52 4.75 -23.58 -25.35
C ASP A 52 5.31 -24.25 -24.06
N PRO A 53 4.75 -25.40 -23.62
CA PRO A 53 5.18 -26.10 -22.42
C PRO A 53 6.44 -26.95 -22.61
N SER A 54 7.14 -26.86 -23.76
CA SER A 54 8.34 -27.70 -24.02
C SER A 54 9.44 -27.44 -23.00
N VAL A 55 10.24 -28.48 -22.71
CA VAL A 55 11.37 -28.38 -21.76
C VAL A 55 12.42 -27.42 -22.31
N GLU A 56 12.60 -27.35 -23.62
CA GLU A 56 13.54 -26.46 -24.28
C GLU A 56 13.15 -24.98 -24.06
N ASN A 57 11.87 -24.65 -24.26
CA ASN A 57 11.35 -23.30 -23.99
C ASN A 57 11.45 -22.92 -22.52
N GLN A 58 11.20 -23.86 -21.59
CA GLN A 58 11.36 -23.61 -20.14
C GLN A 58 12.82 -23.28 -19.75
N LEU A 59 13.80 -23.97 -20.36
CA LEU A 59 15.21 -23.70 -20.12
C LEU A 59 15.62 -22.34 -20.71
N GLU A 60 15.08 -21.96 -21.83
CA GLU A 60 15.31 -20.64 -22.44
C GLU A 60 14.70 -19.50 -21.60
N ILE A 61 13.50 -19.67 -21.10
CA ILE A 61 12.84 -18.73 -20.17
C ILE A 61 13.69 -18.56 -18.89
N GLN A 62 14.20 -19.65 -18.35
CA GLN A 62 15.05 -19.60 -17.14
C GLN A 62 16.36 -18.84 -17.43
N LYS A 63 17.06 -19.17 -18.51
CA LYS A 63 18.29 -18.44 -18.91
C LYS A 63 18.06 -16.96 -19.11
N PHE A 64 16.96 -16.61 -19.81
CA PHE A 64 16.57 -15.22 -20.00
C PHE A 64 16.31 -14.52 -18.66
N GLY A 65 15.62 -15.18 -17.74
CA GLY A 65 15.37 -14.66 -16.40
C GLY A 65 16.66 -14.34 -15.64
N ASP A 66 17.62 -15.26 -15.69
CA ASP A 66 18.93 -15.09 -15.05
C ASP A 66 19.72 -13.94 -15.68
N GLU A 67 19.78 -13.87 -17.02
CA GLU A 67 20.45 -12.79 -17.74
C GLU A 67 19.78 -11.42 -17.48
N LEU A 68 18.44 -11.37 -17.46
CA LEU A 68 17.70 -10.15 -17.19
C LEU A 68 17.92 -9.67 -15.76
N ALA A 69 17.97 -10.59 -14.79
CA ALA A 69 18.26 -10.24 -13.40
C ALA A 69 19.65 -9.59 -13.28
N LEU A 70 20.67 -10.11 -13.99
CA LEU A 70 22.01 -9.51 -14.04
C LEU A 70 21.97 -8.11 -14.67
N LYS A 71 21.29 -7.95 -15.82
CA LYS A 71 21.17 -6.65 -16.50
C LYS A 71 20.44 -5.61 -15.64
N ILE A 72 19.40 -6.02 -14.91
CA ILE A 72 18.70 -5.14 -13.96
C ILE A 72 19.63 -4.73 -12.82
N ALA A 73 20.43 -5.68 -12.29
CA ALA A 73 21.39 -5.39 -11.22
C ALA A 73 22.50 -4.43 -11.67
N GLU A 74 22.94 -4.51 -12.94
CA GLU A 74 23.93 -3.61 -13.52
C GLU A 74 23.39 -2.18 -13.76
N ASN A 75 22.13 -2.06 -14.17
CA ASN A 75 21.51 -0.77 -14.48
C ASN A 75 20.05 -0.66 -14.01
N PRO A 76 19.83 -0.63 -12.68
CA PRO A 76 18.49 -0.64 -12.11
C PRO A 76 17.64 0.58 -12.49
N GLU A 77 18.28 1.76 -12.63
CA GLU A 77 17.57 3.01 -12.99
C GLU A 77 16.99 2.94 -14.41
N PHE A 78 17.72 2.35 -15.35
CA PHE A 78 17.24 2.19 -16.71
C PHE A 78 15.97 1.33 -16.75
N TYR A 79 16.00 0.14 -16.13
CA TYR A 79 14.88 -0.77 -16.13
C TYR A 79 13.68 -0.24 -15.34
N LEU A 80 13.92 0.50 -14.25
CA LEU A 80 12.87 1.19 -13.52
C LEU A 80 12.17 2.24 -14.37
N ASN A 81 12.95 3.07 -15.06
CA ASN A 81 12.40 4.10 -15.95
C ASN A 81 11.66 3.49 -17.14
N ASP A 82 12.19 2.44 -17.74
CA ASP A 82 11.54 1.74 -18.84
C ASP A 82 10.23 1.09 -18.40
N PHE A 83 10.22 0.41 -17.25
CA PHE A 83 9.02 -0.11 -16.63
C PHE A 83 7.97 1.00 -16.37
N MET A 84 8.39 2.13 -15.80
CA MET A 84 7.49 3.26 -15.55
C MET A 84 6.94 3.84 -16.86
N ASN A 85 7.74 3.96 -17.89
CA ASN A 85 7.32 4.42 -19.20
C ASN A 85 6.36 3.43 -19.92
N SER A 86 6.40 2.16 -19.55
CA SER A 86 5.49 1.13 -20.09
C SER A 86 4.04 1.25 -19.59
N PHE A 87 3.75 2.18 -18.64
CA PHE A 87 2.39 2.40 -18.15
C PHE A 87 1.54 3.17 -19.16
N SER A 88 0.58 2.52 -19.76
CA SER A 88 -0.48 3.19 -20.53
C SER A 88 -1.50 3.84 -19.60
N ALA A 89 -2.29 4.78 -20.13
CA ALA A 89 -3.39 5.42 -19.39
C ALA A 89 -4.37 4.40 -18.79
N VAL A 90 -4.58 3.27 -19.48
CA VAL A 90 -5.45 2.18 -18.98
C VAL A 90 -4.87 1.55 -17.72
N TRP A 91 -3.57 1.23 -17.71
CA TRP A 91 -2.92 0.67 -16.52
C TRP A 91 -2.97 1.64 -15.34
N ILE A 92 -2.69 2.93 -15.58
CA ILE A 92 -2.78 3.97 -14.54
C ILE A 92 -4.20 4.00 -13.94
N LEU A 93 -5.23 3.99 -14.77
CA LEU A 93 -6.62 3.98 -14.32
C LEU A 93 -6.95 2.75 -13.48
N VAL A 94 -6.50 1.56 -13.91
CA VAL A 94 -6.71 0.30 -13.16
C VAL A 94 -6.06 0.37 -11.78
N PHE A 95 -4.81 0.88 -11.68
CA PHE A 95 -4.14 1.08 -10.41
C PHE A 95 -4.88 2.07 -9.51
N ILE A 96 -5.35 3.19 -10.04
CA ILE A 96 -6.13 4.18 -9.29
C ILE A 96 -7.40 3.55 -8.72
N VAL A 97 -8.14 2.77 -9.52
CA VAL A 97 -9.36 2.07 -9.08
C VAL A 97 -9.07 1.08 -7.94
N CYS A 98 -7.91 0.44 -7.94
CA CYS A 98 -7.51 -0.46 -6.86
C CYS A 98 -7.04 0.30 -5.59
N ILE A 99 -6.27 1.37 -5.75
CA ILE A 99 -5.63 2.08 -4.64
C ILE A 99 -6.60 3.00 -3.88
N VAL A 100 -7.46 3.74 -4.61
CA VAL A 100 -8.36 4.73 -3.99
C VAL A 100 -9.26 4.15 -2.91
N PRO A 101 -9.92 2.99 -3.08
CA PRO A 101 -10.73 2.37 -2.02
C PRO A 101 -9.92 2.01 -0.77
N ILE A 102 -8.67 1.55 -0.94
CA ILE A 102 -7.77 1.16 0.14
C ILE A 102 -7.42 2.39 0.98
N ILE A 103 -6.95 3.46 0.33
CA ILE A 103 -6.60 4.72 0.99
C ILE A 103 -7.81 5.30 1.70
N TRP A 104 -8.95 5.39 1.01
CA TRP A 104 -10.18 5.94 1.58
C TRP A 104 -10.65 5.18 2.81
N PHE A 105 -10.64 3.85 2.75
CA PHE A 105 -11.00 3.00 3.87
C PHE A 105 -10.04 3.18 5.05
N GLY A 106 -8.73 3.24 4.78
CA GLY A 106 -7.70 3.51 5.79
C GLY A 106 -7.93 4.84 6.50
N LEU A 107 -8.09 5.93 5.73
CA LEU A 107 -8.34 7.27 6.28
C LEU A 107 -9.63 7.32 7.11
N ALA A 108 -10.72 6.72 6.62
CA ALA A 108 -11.98 6.66 7.36
C ALA A 108 -11.83 5.88 8.69
N ASN A 109 -11.03 4.81 8.69
CA ASN A 109 -10.75 4.00 9.87
C ASN A 109 -9.93 4.79 10.92
N TYR A 110 -8.87 5.47 10.49
CA TYR A 110 -8.09 6.37 11.34
C TYR A 110 -8.93 7.50 11.94
N TYR A 111 -9.72 8.18 11.10
CA TYR A 111 -10.58 9.27 11.55
C TYR A 111 -11.57 8.83 12.63
N LYS A 112 -12.24 7.69 12.44
CA LYS A 112 -13.19 7.15 13.43
C LYS A 112 -12.51 6.79 14.74
N ARG A 113 -11.30 6.24 14.66
CA ARG A 113 -10.54 5.89 15.86
C ARG A 113 -10.08 7.13 16.62
N ILE A 114 -9.55 8.12 15.92
CA ILE A 114 -9.18 9.42 16.51
C ILE A 114 -10.40 10.12 17.09
N SER A 115 -11.56 10.06 16.42
CA SER A 115 -12.82 10.61 16.94
C SER A 115 -13.27 9.94 18.25
N ALA A 116 -13.00 8.65 18.43
CA ALA A 116 -13.31 7.94 19.67
C ALA A 116 -12.41 8.34 20.85
N LEU A 117 -11.19 8.81 20.55
CA LEU A 117 -10.21 9.21 21.56
C LEU A 117 -10.20 10.71 21.84
N PHE A 118 -10.41 11.53 20.81
CA PHE A 118 -10.21 12.98 20.84
C PHE A 118 -11.36 13.72 20.15
N TYR A 119 -12.59 13.52 20.63
CA TYR A 119 -13.80 13.98 19.93
C TYR A 119 -13.79 15.48 19.59
N GLU A 120 -13.39 16.35 20.51
CA GLU A 120 -13.37 17.80 20.30
C GLU A 120 -12.25 18.24 19.33
N GLN A 121 -11.11 17.59 19.36
CA GLN A 121 -9.93 17.94 18.57
C GLN A 121 -9.69 16.98 17.39
N ARG A 122 -10.67 16.12 17.08
CA ARG A 122 -10.52 15.02 16.11
C ARG A 122 -9.94 15.46 14.76
N ASN A 123 -10.39 16.60 14.23
CA ASN A 123 -9.92 17.07 12.92
C ASN A 123 -8.44 17.47 12.97
N ASN A 124 -8.06 18.25 13.98
CA ASN A 124 -6.68 18.73 14.11
C ASN A 124 -5.71 17.56 14.33
N ILE A 125 -6.07 16.61 15.20
CA ILE A 125 -5.25 15.43 15.48
C ILE A 125 -5.19 14.51 14.26
N PHE A 126 -6.31 14.30 13.56
CA PHE A 126 -6.33 13.51 12.34
C PHE A 126 -5.39 14.09 11.28
N PHE A 127 -5.50 15.39 10.98
CA PHE A 127 -4.61 16.02 10.01
C PHE A 127 -3.15 16.03 10.47
N ALA A 128 -2.89 16.21 11.77
CA ALA A 128 -1.53 16.15 12.30
C ALA A 128 -0.90 14.76 12.15
N VAL A 129 -1.65 13.68 12.43
CA VAL A 129 -1.18 12.30 12.27
C VAL A 129 -0.93 11.98 10.79
N ILE A 130 -1.88 12.31 9.91
CA ILE A 130 -1.69 12.06 8.46
C ILE A 130 -0.52 12.89 7.91
N ALA A 131 -0.40 14.15 8.29
CA ALA A 131 0.74 14.98 7.86
C ALA A 131 2.07 14.41 8.38
N PHE A 132 2.10 13.94 9.62
CA PHE A 132 3.29 13.29 10.19
C PHE A 132 3.65 12.03 9.41
N ASP A 133 2.69 11.14 9.13
CA ASP A 133 2.94 9.90 8.39
C ASP A 133 3.47 10.21 6.97
N VAL A 134 2.83 11.12 6.23
CA VAL A 134 3.27 11.51 4.88
C VAL A 134 4.68 12.13 4.89
N ILE A 135 4.95 13.04 5.84
CA ILE A 135 6.28 13.67 5.96
C ILE A 135 7.34 12.62 6.34
N SER A 136 7.00 11.70 7.26
CA SER A 136 7.88 10.62 7.68
C SER A 136 8.23 9.70 6.53
N ASP A 137 7.25 9.30 5.71
CA ASP A 137 7.47 8.44 4.54
C ASP A 137 8.41 9.12 3.52
N ILE A 138 8.21 10.42 3.24
CA ILE A 138 9.07 11.18 2.34
C ILE A 138 10.51 11.28 2.89
N LEU A 139 10.66 11.49 4.20
CA LEU A 139 11.97 11.59 4.83
C LEU A 139 12.69 10.24 4.87
N ILE A 140 11.95 9.15 5.12
CA ILE A 140 12.49 7.78 5.11
C ILE A 140 13.03 7.43 3.72
N LEU A 141 12.30 7.79 2.65
CA LEU A 141 12.76 7.56 1.27
C LEU A 141 14.03 8.35 0.91
N LYS A 142 14.26 9.50 1.56
CA LYS A 142 15.37 10.40 1.23
C LYS A 142 16.58 10.24 2.15
N TYR A 143 16.38 9.84 3.40
CA TYR A 143 17.42 9.82 4.44
C TYR A 143 17.39 8.51 5.23
N ASP A 144 18.40 7.68 5.07
CA ASP A 144 18.53 6.39 5.74
C ASP A 144 18.57 6.49 7.28
N THR A 145 19.25 7.52 7.79
CA THR A 145 19.55 7.65 9.22
C THR A 145 18.34 7.99 10.09
N GLY A 146 17.29 8.59 9.50
CA GLY A 146 16.08 8.99 10.22
C GLY A 146 14.99 7.92 10.24
N SER A 147 15.11 6.90 9.39
CA SER A 147 14.06 5.91 9.14
C SER A 147 13.63 5.13 10.39
N PHE A 148 14.60 4.72 11.21
CA PHE A 148 14.31 3.97 12.43
C PHE A 148 13.51 4.80 13.47
N ILE A 149 13.89 6.05 13.68
CA ILE A 149 13.23 6.93 14.68
C ILE A 149 11.79 7.23 14.22
N LEU A 150 11.62 7.66 12.97
CA LEU A 150 10.31 8.00 12.40
C LEU A 150 9.38 6.78 12.37
N GLY A 151 9.87 5.63 11.92
CA GLY A 151 9.12 4.38 11.94
C GLY A 151 8.73 3.93 13.34
N THR A 152 9.60 4.14 14.34
CA THR A 152 9.27 3.86 15.75
C THR A 152 8.15 4.77 16.25
N ILE A 153 8.18 6.08 15.94
CA ILE A 153 7.14 7.02 16.36
C ILE A 153 5.80 6.65 15.68
N SER A 154 5.76 6.38 14.38
CA SER A 154 4.53 5.93 13.68
C SER A 154 3.98 4.65 14.30
N THR A 155 4.86 3.68 14.62
CA THR A 155 4.46 2.44 15.31
C THR A 155 3.86 2.71 16.69
N LEU A 156 4.46 3.61 17.48
CA LEU A 156 3.94 3.99 18.79
C LEU A 156 2.58 4.67 18.67
N ILE A 157 2.37 5.56 17.71
CA ILE A 157 1.07 6.18 17.43
C ILE A 157 0.05 5.10 17.09
N PHE A 158 0.39 4.16 16.22
CA PHE A 158 -0.49 3.07 15.83
C PHE A 158 -0.87 2.16 17.01
N VAL A 159 0.11 1.76 17.82
CA VAL A 159 -0.13 0.97 19.04
C VAL A 159 -1.00 1.74 20.02
N TYR A 160 -0.74 3.03 20.22
CA TYR A 160 -1.57 3.89 21.07
C TYR A 160 -3.03 3.92 20.58
N LEU A 161 -3.26 4.04 19.28
CA LEU A 161 -4.60 3.99 18.71
C LEU A 161 -5.30 2.64 18.95
N ILE A 162 -4.58 1.53 19.01
CA ILE A 162 -5.16 0.20 19.31
C ILE A 162 -5.52 0.06 20.77
N VAL A 163 -4.57 0.35 21.68
CA VAL A 163 -4.68 -0.03 23.09
C VAL A 163 -5.40 0.99 23.96
N SER A 164 -5.46 2.26 23.55
CA SER A 164 -6.08 3.31 24.36
C SER A 164 -7.57 3.10 24.53
N ASN A 165 -8.06 3.31 25.74
CA ASN A 165 -9.49 3.26 26.00
C ASN A 165 -10.21 4.44 25.36
N SER A 166 -11.32 4.15 24.70
CA SER A 166 -12.17 5.17 24.13
C SER A 166 -12.81 6.00 25.23
N LYS A 167 -12.94 7.31 25.01
CA LYS A 167 -13.66 8.22 25.90
C LYS A 167 -15.19 8.19 25.71
N ILE A 168 -15.66 7.28 24.87
CA ILE A 168 -17.06 7.14 24.45
C ILE A 168 -17.51 5.74 24.82
N ASP A 169 -18.63 5.60 25.52
CA ASP A 169 -19.16 4.32 26.01
C ASP A 169 -19.80 3.50 24.87
N THR A 170 -20.33 4.14 23.86
CA THR A 170 -20.98 3.48 22.72
C THR A 170 -20.33 3.87 21.38
N HIS A 171 -20.05 2.87 20.55
CA HIS A 171 -19.44 3.06 19.22
C HIS A 171 -20.48 2.84 18.13
N GLU A 172 -20.54 3.74 17.15
CA GLU A 172 -21.50 3.75 16.04
C GLU A 172 -20.94 3.16 14.72
N GLY A 173 -19.74 2.62 14.75
CA GLY A 173 -19.01 2.22 13.54
C GLY A 173 -18.85 0.74 13.31
#